data_0a522c7d31c318b317cc7b6ee5103d72
#
_entry.id   0a522c7d31c318b317cc7b6ee5103d72
#
_cell.length_a   1.000
_cell.length_b   1.000
_cell.length_c   1.000
_cell.angle_alpha   90.00
_cell.angle_beta   90.00
_cell.angle_gamma   90.00
#
_symmetry.space_group_name_H-M   'P 1'
#
loop_
_entity.id
_entity.type
_entity.pdbx_description
1 polymer ?
#
loop_
_entity_poly.entity_id
_entity_poly.type
_entity_poly.pdbx_seq_one_letter_code
_entity_poly.pdbx_strand_id
1 'polypeptide(L)'
;KEQLKKIGGMEFYDVHFSYIDLDGKEERFINVPEQGGGGLIPEGGSAPGTLYTITMGPAGMPGVYRLEMQTMAGNGKLSISGSAAKESVRVGFDYFKAHAGRVSASIKPGEHDFHLHLVELQNLGAPEAMTLASFIALCSAGLGRSVQSQMVVMGDMSLGGTISPARNLAESLQVAFDAGAKRILLPMSSVGDIPSVPGELFAKFQTSFYSDPVDAVFKALGVE
;
A
#
# COMPACT_ATOMS: atom_id res chain seq x y z
N LYS A 1 -27.78 -21.15 -6.41
CA LYS A 1 -27.34 -22.42 -7.03
C LYS A 1 -27.96 -22.67 -8.41
N GLU A 2 -29.21 -22.27 -8.66
CA GLU A 2 -29.84 -22.46 -9.98
C GLU A 2 -29.37 -21.48 -11.05
N GLN A 3 -29.00 -20.25 -10.66
CA GLN A 3 -28.41 -19.27 -11.58
C GLN A 3 -26.99 -19.68 -12.03
N LEU A 4 -26.20 -20.29 -11.15
CA LEU A 4 -24.89 -20.85 -11.47
C LEU A 4 -24.97 -22.06 -12.43
N LYS A 5 -26.04 -22.85 -12.41
CA LYS A 5 -26.24 -23.95 -13.33
C LYS A 5 -26.57 -23.51 -14.76
N LYS A 6 -27.12 -22.33 -14.97
CA LYS A 6 -27.40 -21.75 -16.29
C LYS A 6 -26.18 -21.16 -16.98
N ILE A 7 -25.10 -20.95 -16.24
CA ILE A 7 -23.85 -20.31 -16.72
C ILE A 7 -22.77 -21.38 -16.99
N GLY A 8 -23.18 -22.63 -17.19
CA GLY A 8 -22.26 -23.73 -17.44
C GLY A 8 -21.40 -23.52 -18.69
N GLY A 9 -20.07 -23.50 -18.49
CA GLY A 9 -19.08 -23.48 -19.57
C GLY A 9 -18.69 -22.11 -20.09
N MET A 10 -19.13 -21.01 -19.46
CA MET A 10 -18.69 -19.66 -19.82
C MET A 10 -17.53 -19.18 -18.94
N GLU A 11 -16.61 -18.47 -19.54
CA GLU A 11 -15.64 -17.66 -18.84
C GLU A 11 -16.37 -16.63 -17.97
N PHE A 12 -16.06 -16.59 -16.68
CA PHE A 12 -16.75 -15.75 -15.72
C PHE A 12 -16.23 -14.33 -15.85
N TYR A 13 -16.99 -13.48 -16.48
CA TYR A 13 -16.78 -12.03 -16.49
C TYR A 13 -17.76 -11.41 -15.49
N ASP A 14 -17.26 -10.70 -14.50
CA ASP A 14 -18.05 -9.89 -13.58
C ASP A 14 -19.17 -10.64 -12.84
N VAL A 15 -18.84 -11.74 -12.16
CA VAL A 15 -19.81 -12.53 -11.42
C VAL A 15 -20.15 -11.85 -10.10
N HIS A 16 -21.37 -11.35 -10.00
CA HIS A 16 -21.93 -10.85 -8.75
C HIS A 16 -22.61 -12.01 -7.99
N PHE A 17 -22.14 -12.29 -6.79
CA PHE A 17 -22.84 -13.19 -5.87
C PHE A 17 -23.75 -12.35 -4.98
N SER A 18 -25.03 -12.63 -5.03
CA SER A 18 -26.02 -12.05 -4.15
C SER A 18 -26.81 -13.16 -3.47
N TYR A 19 -27.31 -12.92 -2.28
CA TYR A 19 -28.36 -13.71 -1.67
C TYR A 19 -29.58 -12.82 -1.38
N ILE A 20 -30.73 -13.43 -1.33
CA ILE A 20 -31.97 -12.75 -0.91
C ILE A 20 -32.18 -13.13 0.55
N ASP A 21 -32.21 -12.12 1.42
CA ASP A 21 -32.51 -12.31 2.83
C ASP A 21 -33.98 -12.69 3.06
N LEU A 22 -34.35 -12.95 4.31
CA LEU A 22 -35.69 -13.35 4.68
C LEU A 22 -36.76 -12.26 4.42
N ASP A 23 -36.30 -11.01 4.24
CA ASP A 23 -37.18 -9.86 3.95
C ASP A 23 -37.27 -9.59 2.43
N GLY A 24 -36.65 -10.44 1.60
CA GLY A 24 -36.68 -10.35 0.14
C GLY A 24 -35.72 -9.30 -0.42
N LYS A 25 -34.77 -8.80 0.38
CA LYS A 25 -33.78 -7.82 -0.04
C LYS A 25 -32.53 -8.50 -0.59
N GLU A 26 -32.12 -8.10 -1.79
CA GLU A 26 -30.91 -8.61 -2.40
C GLU A 26 -29.67 -7.93 -1.82
N GLU A 27 -28.79 -8.71 -1.19
CA GLU A 27 -27.47 -8.25 -0.76
C GLU A 27 -26.37 -8.81 -1.66
N ARG A 28 -25.54 -7.92 -2.20
CA ARG A 28 -24.40 -8.29 -3.06
C ARG A 28 -23.21 -8.66 -2.20
N PHE A 29 -22.73 -9.88 -2.37
CA PHE A 29 -21.68 -10.46 -1.54
C PHE A 29 -20.26 -10.31 -2.08
N ILE A 30 -20.03 -10.41 -3.37
CA ILE A 30 -18.69 -10.43 -3.97
C ILE A 30 -18.74 -9.88 -5.39
N ASN A 31 -17.86 -8.93 -5.70
CA ASN A 31 -17.46 -8.63 -7.07
C ASN A 31 -16.24 -9.48 -7.43
N VAL A 32 -16.39 -10.40 -8.37
CA VAL A 32 -15.24 -11.09 -8.95
C VAL A 32 -14.75 -10.25 -10.14
N PRO A 33 -13.48 -9.80 -10.14
CA PRO A 33 -12.96 -9.00 -11.26
C PRO A 33 -13.03 -9.77 -12.59
N GLU A 34 -13.28 -9.04 -13.67
CA GLU A 34 -13.41 -9.58 -15.05
C GLU A 34 -12.21 -10.38 -15.56
N GLN A 35 -11.05 -10.24 -14.97
CA GLN A 35 -9.84 -10.95 -15.35
C GLN A 35 -9.42 -11.87 -14.22
N GLY A 36 -9.81 -13.12 -14.31
CA GLY A 36 -9.36 -14.28 -13.57
C GLY A 36 -8.42 -14.06 -12.40
N GLY A 37 -8.93 -13.52 -11.27
CA GLY A 37 -8.23 -13.63 -9.99
C GLY A 37 -6.87 -12.93 -9.85
N GLY A 38 -6.55 -11.95 -10.67
CA GLY A 38 -5.40 -11.08 -10.44
C GLY A 38 -5.69 -10.19 -9.23
N GLY A 39 -4.91 -10.33 -8.14
CA GLY A 39 -5.03 -9.44 -6.99
C GLY A 39 -4.81 -7.97 -7.41
N LEU A 40 -5.27 -7.03 -6.57
CA LEU A 40 -5.03 -5.58 -6.78
C LEU A 40 -3.53 -5.25 -6.88
N ILE A 41 -2.68 -6.10 -6.31
CA ILE A 41 -1.23 -6.02 -6.35
C ILE A 41 -0.72 -7.04 -7.37
N PRO A 42 -0.12 -6.60 -8.48
CA PRO A 42 0.35 -7.49 -9.53
C PRO A 42 1.53 -8.36 -9.06
N GLU A 43 1.66 -9.56 -9.63
CA GLU A 43 2.76 -10.49 -9.31
C GLU A 43 4.13 -10.01 -9.81
N GLY A 44 4.16 -9.22 -10.87
CA GLY A 44 5.39 -8.67 -11.44
C GLY A 44 6.01 -7.56 -10.61
N GLY A 45 7.25 -7.21 -10.94
CA GLY A 45 7.91 -6.05 -10.35
C GLY A 45 7.25 -4.74 -10.79
N SER A 46 7.18 -3.79 -9.88
CA SER A 46 6.70 -2.43 -10.14
C SER A 46 7.83 -1.51 -10.60
N ALA A 47 7.51 -0.42 -11.28
CA ALA A 47 8.47 0.61 -11.61
C ALA A 47 9.02 1.29 -10.34
N PRO A 48 10.25 1.86 -10.38
CA PRO A 48 10.73 2.70 -9.29
C PRO A 48 9.74 3.80 -8.95
N GLY A 49 9.55 4.08 -7.66
CA GLY A 49 8.55 5.03 -7.17
C GLY A 49 7.15 4.45 -6.98
N THR A 50 6.90 3.22 -7.41
CA THR A 50 5.60 2.55 -7.17
C THR A 50 5.64 1.78 -5.86
N LEU A 51 4.66 2.02 -5.00
CA LEU A 51 4.54 1.41 -3.69
C LEU A 51 3.09 1.12 -3.36
N TYR A 52 2.85 -0.03 -2.70
CA TYR A 52 1.54 -0.36 -2.12
C TYR A 52 1.58 -0.20 -0.61
N THR A 53 0.56 0.41 -0.06
CA THR A 53 0.39 0.58 1.39
C THR A 53 -1.03 0.26 1.80
N ILE A 54 -1.19 -0.18 3.04
CA ILE A 54 -2.49 -0.30 3.69
C ILE A 54 -2.55 0.69 4.84
N THR A 55 -3.55 1.53 4.79
CA THR A 55 -3.86 2.51 5.81
C THR A 55 -5.36 2.70 5.92
N MET A 56 -5.81 3.40 6.97
CA MET A 56 -7.24 3.63 7.18
C MET A 56 -7.78 4.65 6.19
N GLY A 57 -8.92 4.35 5.62
CA GLY A 57 -9.76 5.31 4.92
C GLY A 57 -10.63 6.12 5.87
N PRO A 58 -11.43 7.10 5.35
CA PRO A 58 -12.24 8.01 6.17
C PRO A 58 -13.27 7.31 7.07
N ALA A 59 -13.70 6.11 6.73
CA ALA A 59 -14.63 5.31 7.53
C ALA A 59 -13.91 4.47 8.61
N GLY A 60 -12.59 4.60 8.78
CA GLY A 60 -11.81 3.81 9.73
C GLY A 60 -11.59 2.36 9.30
N MET A 61 -11.84 2.03 8.03
CA MET A 61 -11.60 0.71 7.45
C MET A 61 -10.24 0.68 6.73
N PRO A 62 -9.48 -0.42 6.84
CA PRO A 62 -8.21 -0.54 6.11
C PRO A 62 -8.47 -0.66 4.61
N GLY A 63 -7.69 0.08 3.82
CA GLY A 63 -7.74 0.08 2.37
C GLY A 63 -6.38 -0.05 1.73
N VAL A 64 -6.37 -0.58 0.51
CA VAL A 64 -5.15 -0.69 -0.32
C VAL A 64 -5.02 0.54 -1.19
N TYR A 65 -3.87 1.18 -1.10
CA TYR A 65 -3.53 2.36 -1.88
C TYR A 65 -2.23 2.13 -2.63
N ARG A 66 -2.18 2.61 -3.87
CA ARG A 66 -0.98 2.59 -4.70
C ARG A 66 -0.45 4.01 -4.87
N LEU A 67 0.79 4.23 -4.47
CA LEU A 67 1.53 5.44 -4.74
C LEU A 67 2.35 5.25 -6.01
N GLU A 68 2.32 6.23 -6.89
CA GLU A 68 3.17 6.32 -8.07
C GLU A 68 3.93 7.63 -8.01
N MET A 69 5.25 7.54 -7.82
CA MET A 69 6.15 8.68 -7.73
C MET A 69 6.99 8.76 -8.99
N GLN A 70 6.95 9.90 -9.64
CA GLN A 70 7.78 10.22 -10.79
C GLN A 70 8.78 11.32 -10.45
N THR A 71 9.98 11.22 -11.00
CA THR A 71 11.01 12.26 -10.89
C THR A 71 11.28 12.87 -12.26
N MET A 72 11.54 14.18 -12.27
CA MET A 72 11.98 14.91 -13.45
C MET A 72 13.04 15.93 -13.07
N ALA A 73 13.83 16.40 -14.02
CA ALA A 73 14.77 17.48 -13.78
C ALA A 73 14.03 18.72 -13.24
N GLY A 74 14.53 19.34 -12.18
CA GLY A 74 13.82 20.44 -11.53
C GLY A 74 14.58 21.06 -10.38
N ASN A 75 13.84 21.65 -9.45
CA ASN A 75 14.38 22.48 -8.35
C ASN A 75 13.87 22.03 -6.96
N GLY A 76 13.46 20.77 -6.80
CA GLY A 76 12.97 20.25 -5.53
C GLY A 76 11.51 20.59 -5.24
N LYS A 77 10.66 20.64 -6.27
CA LYS A 77 9.22 20.86 -6.11
C LYS A 77 8.47 19.53 -5.99
N LEU A 78 7.39 19.53 -5.23
CA LEU A 78 6.46 18.41 -5.13
C LEU A 78 5.10 18.80 -5.70
N SER A 79 4.60 18.02 -6.64
CA SER A 79 3.22 18.07 -7.09
C SER A 79 2.48 16.78 -6.70
N ILE A 80 1.20 16.91 -6.35
CA ILE A 80 0.38 15.80 -5.83
C ILE A 80 -0.94 15.77 -6.61
N SER A 81 -1.28 14.60 -7.13
CA SER A 81 -2.55 14.35 -7.82
C SER A 81 -3.26 13.12 -7.25
N GLY A 82 -4.54 12.96 -7.62
CA GLY A 82 -5.39 11.89 -7.08
C GLY A 82 -5.96 12.20 -5.70
N SER A 83 -6.50 11.18 -5.04
CA SER A 83 -7.17 11.26 -3.73
C SER A 83 -6.17 11.25 -2.55
N ALA A 84 -5.03 11.89 -2.69
CA ALA A 84 -3.97 11.84 -1.69
C ALA A 84 -4.31 12.62 -0.41
N ALA A 85 -3.84 12.12 0.71
CA ALA A 85 -3.72 12.86 1.96
C ALA A 85 -2.56 13.88 1.82
N LYS A 86 -2.83 15.02 1.18
CA LYS A 86 -1.83 15.99 0.72
C LYS A 86 -0.89 16.46 1.82
N GLU A 87 -1.41 16.61 3.03
CA GLU A 87 -0.61 17.08 4.17
C GLU A 87 0.41 16.01 4.58
N SER A 88 0.00 14.76 4.77
CA SER A 88 0.93 13.68 5.15
C SER A 88 1.98 13.41 4.07
N VAL A 89 1.62 13.55 2.79
CA VAL A 89 2.57 13.47 1.67
C VAL A 89 3.61 14.59 1.73
N ARG A 90 3.19 15.82 2.04
CA ARG A 90 4.11 16.96 2.22
C ARG A 90 5.07 16.75 3.38
N VAL A 91 4.56 16.25 4.52
CA VAL A 91 5.39 15.87 5.67
C VAL A 91 6.43 14.83 5.28
N GLY A 92 6.03 13.81 4.51
CA GLY A 92 6.95 12.80 3.97
C GLY A 92 8.02 13.40 3.04
N PHE A 93 7.65 14.37 2.23
CA PHE A 93 8.58 15.10 1.36
C PHE A 93 9.54 15.99 2.13
N ASP A 94 9.08 16.68 3.17
CA ASP A 94 9.95 17.48 4.03
C ASP A 94 10.96 16.61 4.78
N TYR A 95 10.51 15.44 5.28
CA TYR A 95 11.41 14.44 5.86
C TYR A 95 12.42 13.93 4.82
N PHE A 96 11.99 13.66 3.59
CA PHE A 96 12.85 13.25 2.49
C PHE A 96 13.94 14.29 2.19
N LYS A 97 13.59 15.58 2.06
CA LYS A 97 14.59 16.64 1.84
C LYS A 97 15.66 16.69 2.93
N ALA A 98 15.26 16.46 4.18
CA ALA A 98 16.17 16.50 5.31
C ALA A 98 17.02 15.24 5.49
N HIS A 99 16.52 14.06 5.07
CA HIS A 99 17.11 12.78 5.47
C HIS A 99 17.48 11.84 4.30
N ALA A 100 17.17 12.18 3.05
CA ALA A 100 17.47 11.34 1.89
C ALA A 100 18.96 10.97 1.79
N GLY A 101 19.85 11.86 2.19
CA GLY A 101 21.30 11.63 2.26
C GLY A 101 21.72 10.49 3.20
N ARG A 102 20.87 10.13 4.19
CA ARG A 102 21.09 8.96 5.07
C ARG A 102 20.80 7.64 4.35
N VAL A 103 19.92 7.69 3.35
CA VAL A 103 19.62 6.53 2.48
C VAL A 103 20.72 6.38 1.43
N SER A 104 21.02 7.45 0.70
CA SER A 104 22.11 7.48 -0.27
C SER A 104 22.52 8.91 -0.60
N ALA A 105 23.83 9.13 -0.71
CA ALA A 105 24.38 10.40 -1.18
C ALA A 105 24.06 10.69 -2.66
N SER A 106 23.61 9.70 -3.41
CA SER A 106 23.18 9.86 -4.81
C SER A 106 21.82 10.52 -4.95
N ILE A 107 20.99 10.50 -3.92
CA ILE A 107 19.69 11.17 -3.93
C ILE A 107 19.91 12.67 -3.77
N LYS A 108 19.44 13.43 -4.75
CA LYS A 108 19.58 14.90 -4.81
C LYS A 108 18.20 15.57 -4.86
N PRO A 109 17.53 15.76 -3.72
CA PRO A 109 16.17 16.32 -3.69
C PRO A 109 16.04 17.69 -4.36
N GLY A 110 17.11 18.52 -4.30
CA GLY A 110 17.11 19.87 -4.90
C GLY A 110 17.34 19.91 -6.41
N GLU A 111 17.73 18.82 -7.04
CA GLU A 111 18.01 18.75 -8.49
C GLU A 111 16.86 18.12 -9.28
N HIS A 112 15.82 17.63 -8.61
CA HIS A 112 14.67 16.97 -9.22
C HIS A 112 13.36 17.54 -8.68
N ASP A 113 12.37 17.62 -9.54
CA ASP A 113 10.98 17.78 -9.14
C ASP A 113 10.32 16.42 -9.04
N PHE A 114 9.34 16.30 -8.14
CA PHE A 114 8.66 15.06 -7.83
C PHE A 114 7.16 15.22 -8.08
N HIS A 115 6.57 14.22 -8.71
CA HIS A 115 5.12 14.13 -8.89
C HIS A 115 4.62 12.84 -8.27
N LEU A 116 3.74 12.97 -7.26
CA LEU A 116 3.05 11.83 -6.66
C LEU A 116 1.63 11.77 -7.20
N HIS A 117 1.27 10.60 -7.71
CA HIS A 117 -0.11 10.22 -8.00
C HIS A 117 -0.55 9.12 -7.06
N LEU A 118 -1.68 9.35 -6.36
CA LEU A 118 -2.29 8.34 -5.52
C LEU A 118 -3.46 7.69 -6.24
N VAL A 119 -3.40 6.37 -6.33
CA VAL A 119 -4.47 5.52 -6.84
C VAL A 119 -5.13 4.78 -5.68
N GLU A 120 -6.39 5.04 -5.50
CA GLU A 120 -7.26 4.31 -4.59
C GLU A 120 -7.79 3.06 -5.30
N LEU A 121 -7.60 1.89 -4.71
CA LEU A 121 -7.89 0.63 -5.40
C LEU A 121 -9.24 0.01 -5.01
N GLN A 122 -9.91 0.53 -3.98
CA GLN A 122 -11.11 -0.09 -3.41
C GLN A 122 -12.29 0.89 -3.19
N ASN A 123 -12.21 2.11 -3.68
CA ASN A 123 -13.23 3.17 -3.53
C ASN A 123 -13.60 3.50 -2.07
N LEU A 124 -12.61 3.48 -1.17
CA LEU A 124 -12.79 3.77 0.26
C LEU A 124 -12.59 5.25 0.63
N GLY A 125 -12.21 6.08 -0.33
CA GLY A 125 -11.88 7.49 -0.12
C GLY A 125 -10.41 7.74 0.23
N ALA A 126 -10.06 9.00 0.47
CA ALA A 126 -8.68 9.41 0.73
C ALA A 126 -8.13 8.73 1.99
N PRO A 127 -6.87 8.27 2.00
CA PRO A 127 -6.24 7.66 3.18
C PRO A 127 -6.03 8.70 4.28
N GLU A 128 -6.05 8.25 5.54
CA GLU A 128 -5.79 9.12 6.70
C GLU A 128 -4.31 9.52 6.81
N ALA A 129 -3.40 8.59 6.54
CA ALA A 129 -1.97 8.80 6.72
C ALA A 129 -1.17 8.05 5.66
N MET A 130 -0.07 8.68 5.18
CA MET A 130 0.85 8.08 4.22
C MET A 130 2.22 8.76 4.20
N THR A 131 2.64 9.27 5.34
CA THR A 131 3.93 9.98 5.47
C THR A 131 5.10 9.05 5.18
N LEU A 132 5.14 7.88 5.83
CA LEU A 132 6.19 6.88 5.62
C LEU A 132 6.14 6.31 4.20
N ALA A 133 4.96 5.94 3.71
CA ALA A 133 4.80 5.41 2.37
C ALA A 133 5.29 6.39 1.31
N SER A 134 5.01 7.69 1.47
CA SER A 134 5.51 8.75 0.59
C SER A 134 7.02 8.88 0.64
N PHE A 135 7.63 8.80 1.83
CA PHE A 135 9.08 8.84 1.99
C PHE A 135 9.76 7.66 1.28
N ILE A 136 9.25 6.45 1.45
CA ILE A 136 9.80 5.26 0.77
C ILE A 136 9.66 5.39 -0.75
N ALA A 137 8.50 5.84 -1.25
CA ALA A 137 8.28 6.04 -2.69
C ALA A 137 9.22 7.11 -3.27
N LEU A 138 9.47 8.20 -2.54
CA LEU A 138 10.44 9.24 -2.90
C LEU A 138 11.85 8.69 -3.00
N CYS A 139 12.28 7.90 -2.01
CA CYS A 139 13.61 7.26 -2.03
C CYS A 139 13.72 6.24 -3.18
N SER A 140 12.69 5.44 -3.41
CA SER A 140 12.62 4.49 -4.53
C SER A 140 12.78 5.21 -5.88
N ALA A 141 12.01 6.26 -6.10
CA ALA A 141 12.09 7.06 -7.32
C ALA A 141 13.44 7.77 -7.47
N GLY A 142 13.95 8.39 -6.40
CA GLY A 142 15.23 9.10 -6.39
C GLY A 142 16.43 8.19 -6.62
N LEU A 143 16.36 6.92 -6.23
CA LEU A 143 17.37 5.89 -6.48
C LEU A 143 17.19 5.18 -7.83
N GLY A 144 16.03 5.35 -8.49
CA GLY A 144 15.68 4.54 -9.66
C GLY A 144 15.57 3.05 -9.34
N ARG A 145 15.22 2.69 -8.10
CA ARG A 145 15.16 1.31 -7.62
C ARG A 145 13.75 0.94 -7.16
N SER A 146 13.23 -0.17 -7.71
CA SER A 146 11.89 -0.65 -7.40
C SER A 146 11.78 -1.19 -5.97
N VAL A 147 10.61 -1.03 -5.38
CA VAL A 147 10.19 -1.75 -4.17
C VAL A 147 10.05 -3.23 -4.51
N GLN A 148 10.33 -4.11 -3.56
CA GLN A 148 10.19 -5.55 -3.74
C GLN A 148 8.77 -5.92 -4.23
N SER A 149 8.70 -6.87 -5.18
CA SER A 149 7.43 -7.30 -5.77
C SER A 149 6.45 -7.82 -4.72
N GLN A 150 5.17 -7.53 -4.91
CA GLN A 150 4.06 -7.96 -4.04
C GLN A 150 4.25 -7.57 -2.55
N MET A 151 4.99 -6.48 -2.29
CA MET A 151 5.19 -5.95 -0.95
C MET A 151 4.16 -4.87 -0.64
N VAL A 152 3.60 -4.97 0.57
CA VAL A 152 2.79 -3.92 1.19
C VAL A 152 3.53 -3.36 2.39
N VAL A 153 3.60 -2.04 2.47
CA VAL A 153 4.14 -1.31 3.61
C VAL A 153 2.99 -0.91 4.53
N MET A 154 3.14 -1.16 5.82
CA MET A 154 2.18 -0.77 6.86
C MET A 154 2.87 0.06 7.94
N GLY A 155 2.07 0.81 8.68
CA GLY A 155 2.56 1.78 9.66
C GLY A 155 2.76 3.16 9.05
N ASP A 156 3.06 4.13 9.90
CA ASP A 156 3.29 5.51 9.48
C ASP A 156 4.38 6.16 10.35
N MET A 157 4.72 7.39 10.06
CA MET A 157 5.69 8.17 10.83
C MET A 157 5.26 9.62 11.00
N SER A 158 5.77 10.25 12.07
CA SER A 158 5.71 11.69 12.25
C SER A 158 6.78 12.43 11.44
N LEU A 159 6.70 13.76 11.38
CA LEU A 159 7.74 14.61 10.78
C LEU A 159 9.13 14.39 11.41
N GLY A 160 9.18 14.03 12.69
CA GLY A 160 10.44 13.73 13.39
C GLY A 160 10.96 12.30 13.12
N GLY A 161 10.26 11.50 12.34
CA GLY A 161 10.65 10.11 12.05
C GLY A 161 10.24 9.07 13.11
N THR A 162 9.40 9.47 14.08
CA THR A 162 8.85 8.52 15.05
C THR A 162 7.85 7.61 14.38
N ILE A 163 8.08 6.31 14.47
CA ILE A 163 7.25 5.30 13.84
C ILE A 163 5.98 5.04 14.66
N SER A 164 4.85 5.00 13.98
CA SER A 164 3.56 4.60 14.50
C SER A 164 3.21 3.18 14.06
N PRO A 165 2.59 2.34 14.93
CA PRO A 165 2.22 0.97 14.60
C PRO A 165 1.16 0.92 13.49
N ALA A 166 1.07 -0.21 12.82
CA ALA A 166 -0.03 -0.51 11.91
C ALA A 166 -1.35 -0.61 12.71
N ARG A 167 -2.40 0.06 12.22
CA ARG A 167 -3.71 0.03 12.87
C ARG A 167 -4.51 -1.18 12.37
N ASN A 168 -5.36 -1.75 13.26
CA ASN A 168 -6.23 -2.90 12.94
C ASN A 168 -5.47 -4.02 12.23
N LEU A 169 -4.36 -4.48 12.83
CA LEU A 169 -3.38 -5.33 12.15
C LEU A 169 -3.99 -6.59 11.52
N ALA A 170 -4.87 -7.30 12.23
CA ALA A 170 -5.49 -8.53 11.71
C ALA A 170 -6.33 -8.26 10.46
N GLU A 171 -7.16 -7.22 10.48
CA GLU A 171 -8.00 -6.82 9.36
C GLU A 171 -7.15 -6.29 8.20
N SER A 172 -6.13 -5.47 8.49
CA SER A 172 -5.19 -4.95 7.50
C SER A 172 -4.43 -6.08 6.78
N LEU A 173 -4.03 -7.12 7.50
CA LEU A 173 -3.38 -8.29 6.91
C LEU A 173 -4.34 -9.13 6.06
N GLN A 174 -5.62 -9.24 6.46
CA GLN A 174 -6.63 -9.89 5.62
C GLN A 174 -6.80 -9.12 4.30
N VAL A 175 -6.91 -7.80 4.35
CA VAL A 175 -6.98 -6.93 3.16
C VAL A 175 -5.73 -7.08 2.28
N ALA A 176 -4.54 -7.16 2.89
CA ALA A 176 -3.30 -7.40 2.16
C ALA A 176 -3.30 -8.74 1.41
N PHE A 177 -3.76 -9.79 2.08
CA PHE A 177 -3.84 -11.12 1.50
C PHE A 177 -4.80 -11.16 0.32
N ASP A 178 -5.99 -10.60 0.49
CA ASP A 178 -7.03 -10.55 -0.56
C ASP A 178 -6.59 -9.70 -1.75
N ALA A 179 -5.76 -8.66 -1.50
CA ALA A 179 -5.17 -7.84 -2.55
C ALA A 179 -4.03 -8.53 -3.32
N GLY A 180 -3.53 -9.67 -2.87
CA GLY A 180 -2.46 -10.42 -3.53
C GLY A 180 -1.06 -10.13 -3.00
N ALA A 181 -0.91 -9.50 -1.83
CA ALA A 181 0.39 -9.33 -1.20
C ALA A 181 1.01 -10.67 -0.80
N LYS A 182 2.32 -10.79 -0.98
CA LYS A 182 3.13 -11.92 -0.50
C LYS A 182 4.18 -11.48 0.51
N ARG A 183 4.53 -10.21 0.49
CA ARG A 183 5.47 -9.59 1.42
C ARG A 183 4.79 -8.48 2.18
N ILE A 184 5.07 -8.42 3.47
CA ILE A 184 4.63 -7.32 4.34
C ILE A 184 5.83 -6.70 5.05
N LEU A 185 5.83 -5.39 5.12
CA LEU A 185 6.80 -4.61 5.86
C LEU A 185 6.08 -3.91 7.02
N LEU A 186 6.36 -4.36 8.24
CA LEU A 186 5.69 -3.94 9.46
C LEU A 186 6.64 -3.15 10.38
N PRO A 187 6.14 -2.16 11.11
CA PRO A 187 6.92 -1.54 12.17
C PRO A 187 7.16 -2.50 13.34
N MET A 188 8.33 -2.44 13.95
CA MET A 188 8.64 -3.19 15.17
C MET A 188 7.64 -2.91 16.30
N SER A 189 7.06 -1.71 16.34
CA SER A 189 6.03 -1.35 17.31
C SER A 189 4.72 -2.15 17.15
N SER A 190 4.50 -2.82 16.00
CA SER A 190 3.33 -3.69 15.78
C SER A 190 3.53 -5.14 16.22
N VAL A 191 4.73 -5.52 16.69
CA VAL A 191 5.02 -6.92 17.12
C VAL A 191 4.09 -7.36 18.23
N GLY A 192 3.71 -6.45 19.14
CA GLY A 192 2.77 -6.72 20.23
C GLY A 192 1.37 -7.11 19.78
N ASP A 193 0.97 -6.71 18.56
CA ASP A 193 -0.36 -6.97 18.00
C ASP A 193 -0.42 -8.30 17.21
N ILE A 194 0.72 -8.90 16.88
CA ILE A 194 0.80 -10.16 16.11
C ILE A 194 -0.02 -11.30 16.74
N PRO A 195 -0.05 -11.48 18.07
CA PRO A 195 -0.87 -12.52 18.67
C PRO A 195 -2.37 -12.40 18.40
N SER A 196 -2.85 -11.22 18.01
CA SER A 196 -4.24 -11.00 17.61
C SER A 196 -4.56 -11.46 16.18
N VAL A 197 -3.52 -11.74 15.37
CA VAL A 197 -3.64 -12.16 13.97
C VAL A 197 -3.77 -13.69 13.91
N PRO A 198 -4.73 -14.25 13.12
CA PRO A 198 -4.77 -15.68 12.89
C PRO A 198 -3.42 -16.19 12.33
N GLY A 199 -2.84 -17.21 12.99
CA GLY A 199 -1.51 -17.73 12.64
C GLY A 199 -1.44 -18.23 11.19
N GLU A 200 -2.51 -18.83 10.68
CA GLU A 200 -2.61 -19.27 9.29
C GLU A 200 -2.55 -18.11 8.29
N LEU A 201 -3.13 -16.96 8.63
CA LEU A 201 -3.05 -15.75 7.81
C LEU A 201 -1.64 -15.18 7.83
N PHE A 202 -1.07 -15.02 9.03
CA PHE A 202 0.29 -14.47 9.18
C PHE A 202 1.34 -15.30 8.43
N ALA A 203 1.20 -16.63 8.47
CA ALA A 203 2.10 -17.56 7.77
C ALA A 203 2.05 -17.47 6.23
N LYS A 204 1.05 -16.78 5.66
CA LYS A 204 0.97 -16.56 4.20
C LYS A 204 1.97 -15.54 3.68
N PHE A 205 2.58 -14.76 4.57
CA PHE A 205 3.44 -13.65 4.20
C PHE A 205 4.90 -13.90 4.54
N GLN A 206 5.76 -13.40 3.67
CA GLN A 206 7.15 -13.11 4.03
C GLN A 206 7.16 -11.75 4.76
N THR A 207 7.37 -11.79 6.07
CA THR A 207 7.30 -10.61 6.93
C THR A 207 8.69 -10.05 7.20
N SER A 208 8.84 -8.73 7.04
CA SER A 208 10.01 -7.96 7.47
C SER A 208 9.57 -6.88 8.44
N PHE A 209 10.42 -6.55 9.41
CA PHE A 209 10.16 -5.52 10.41
C PHE A 209 11.16 -4.38 10.26
N TYR A 210 10.71 -3.15 10.48
CA TYR A 210 11.56 -1.97 10.46
C TYR A 210 11.45 -1.19 11.78
N SER A 211 12.54 -0.53 12.16
CA SER A 211 12.64 0.22 13.41
C SER A 211 12.67 1.74 13.21
N ASP A 212 13.11 2.20 12.05
CA ASP A 212 13.15 3.62 11.69
C ASP A 212 12.86 3.81 10.17
N PRO A 213 12.62 5.06 9.72
CA PRO A 213 12.25 5.29 8.33
C PRO A 213 13.32 4.89 7.30
N VAL A 214 14.60 5.01 7.62
CA VAL A 214 15.71 4.65 6.72
C VAL A 214 15.81 3.13 6.60
N ASP A 215 15.70 2.41 7.71
CA ASP A 215 15.60 0.95 7.75
C ASP A 215 14.41 0.44 6.93
N ALA A 216 13.26 1.12 7.02
CA ALA A 216 12.09 0.81 6.20
C ALA A 216 12.39 0.93 4.69
N VAL A 217 13.12 1.96 4.26
CA VAL A 217 13.52 2.11 2.85
C VAL A 217 14.41 0.95 2.41
N PHE A 218 15.44 0.61 3.19
CA PHE A 218 16.35 -0.48 2.82
C PHE A 218 15.62 -1.81 2.68
N LYS A 219 14.76 -2.12 3.61
CA LYS A 219 13.96 -3.36 3.59
C LYS A 219 12.92 -3.35 2.46
N ALA A 220 12.29 -2.21 2.20
CA ALA A 220 11.35 -2.09 1.08
C ALA A 220 12.03 -2.30 -0.28
N LEU A 221 13.25 -1.78 -0.44
CA LEU A 221 14.03 -1.90 -1.68
C LEU A 221 14.84 -3.21 -1.78
N GLY A 222 14.87 -4.03 -0.72
CA GLY A 222 15.68 -5.23 -0.67
C GLY A 222 17.18 -4.93 -0.76
N VAL A 223 17.62 -3.86 -0.07
CA VAL A 223 19.04 -3.48 0.05
C VAL A 223 19.47 -3.83 1.47
N GLU A 224 20.48 -4.66 1.59
CA GLU A 224 21.18 -4.94 2.84
C GLU A 224 22.38 -4.00 3.02
#